data_ad20112c4d1ddf65d6443b37cf9bf287
#
_entry.id   ad20112c4d1ddf65d6443b37cf9bf287
#
_cell.length_a   1.000
_cell.length_b   1.000
_cell.length_c   1.000
_cell.angle_alpha   90.00
_cell.angle_beta   90.00
_cell.angle_gamma   90.00
#
_symmetry.space_group_name_H-M   'P 1'
#
loop_
_entity.id
_entity.type
_entity.pdbx_description
1 polymer ?
#
loop_
_entity_poly.entity_id
_entity_poly.type
_entity_poly.pdbx_seq_one_letter_code
_entity_poly.pdbx_strand_id
1 'polypeptide(L)'
;MIKIILDILRSLSAVPRWGKNAFLLLADALVILTAILLAFAVRFNPDQWIQEIEHFFFGGLWLCSFMMVSLSISGLYRPVLRHAGTEMMGQVLRGALLGIGGFAVFDMFDDQALLPRSVLIASGTFSFLGLLSYRLMIRWVLRVHLVEGRNNAKQNVVIYGAGLAGLQLLASLRQNSLYQVVAFLDDDL
;
A
#
# COMPACT_ATOMS: atom_id res chain seq x y z
N MET A 1 -19.17 -0.15 8.31
CA MET A 1 -17.93 0.28 7.62
C MET A 1 -17.08 -0.91 7.15
N ILE A 2 -16.72 -1.86 8.00
CA ILE A 2 -15.90 -3.05 7.65
C ILE A 2 -16.56 -3.94 6.58
N LYS A 3 -17.88 -4.14 6.64
CA LYS A 3 -18.64 -4.95 5.68
C LYS A 3 -18.56 -4.37 4.25
N ILE A 4 -18.64 -3.05 4.13
CA ILE A 4 -18.52 -2.32 2.85
C ILE A 4 -17.10 -2.51 2.26
N ILE A 5 -16.06 -2.44 3.10
CA ILE A 5 -14.67 -2.66 2.67
C ILE A 5 -14.47 -4.11 2.17
N LEU A 6 -15.06 -5.08 2.85
CA LEU A 6 -15.00 -6.49 2.44
C LEU A 6 -15.76 -6.76 1.13
N ASP A 7 -16.91 -6.13 0.92
CA ASP A 7 -17.67 -6.27 -0.32
C ASP A 7 -16.93 -5.61 -1.50
N ILE A 8 -16.28 -4.46 -1.27
CA ILE A 8 -15.40 -3.83 -2.25
C ILE A 8 -14.19 -4.73 -2.57
N LEU A 9 -13.56 -5.32 -1.56
CA LEU A 9 -12.42 -6.24 -1.76
C LEU A 9 -12.83 -7.53 -2.48
N ARG A 10 -14.04 -8.06 -2.24
CA ARG A 10 -14.58 -9.20 -2.98
C ARG A 10 -14.88 -8.85 -4.43
N SER A 11 -15.48 -7.70 -4.70
CA SER A 11 -15.71 -7.24 -6.09
C SER A 11 -14.40 -6.99 -6.82
N LEU A 12 -13.36 -6.47 -6.14
CA LEU A 12 -12.01 -6.32 -6.67
C LEU A 12 -11.32 -7.65 -6.99
N SER A 13 -11.71 -8.78 -6.35
CA SER A 13 -11.14 -10.08 -6.68
C SER A 13 -11.49 -10.55 -8.08
N ALA A 14 -12.65 -10.16 -8.59
CA ALA A 14 -13.14 -10.48 -9.94
C ALA A 14 -12.58 -9.56 -11.04
N VAL A 15 -11.96 -8.43 -10.67
CA VAL A 15 -11.42 -7.44 -11.62
C VAL A 15 -10.10 -7.93 -12.23
N PRO A 16 -9.88 -7.76 -13.55
CA PRO A 16 -8.61 -8.11 -14.21
C PRO A 16 -7.43 -7.35 -13.60
N ARG A 17 -6.22 -7.87 -13.76
CA ARG A 17 -5.00 -7.35 -13.11
C ARG A 17 -4.76 -5.86 -13.36
N TRP A 18 -5.05 -5.37 -14.57
CA TRP A 18 -4.90 -3.96 -14.91
C TRP A 18 -5.87 -3.05 -14.14
N GLY A 19 -7.10 -3.51 -13.87
CA GLY A 19 -8.07 -2.74 -13.08
C GLY A 19 -7.66 -2.60 -11.61
N LYS A 20 -7.03 -3.63 -11.03
CA LYS A 20 -6.46 -3.56 -9.66
C LYS A 20 -5.34 -2.53 -9.57
N ASN A 21 -4.46 -2.49 -10.58
CA ASN A 21 -3.39 -1.51 -10.62
C ASN A 21 -3.94 -0.08 -10.83
N ALA A 22 -4.96 0.08 -11.68
CA ALA A 22 -5.62 1.38 -11.89
C ALA A 22 -6.28 1.90 -10.60
N PHE A 23 -6.94 1.02 -9.84
CA PHE A 23 -7.52 1.38 -8.55
C PHE A 23 -6.47 1.83 -7.53
N LEU A 24 -5.33 1.11 -7.45
CA LEU A 24 -4.23 1.49 -6.57
C LEU A 24 -3.61 2.83 -6.98
N LEU A 25 -3.43 3.06 -8.29
CA LEU A 25 -2.94 4.34 -8.82
C LEU A 25 -3.88 5.50 -8.46
N LEU A 26 -5.19 5.32 -8.59
CA LEU A 26 -6.18 6.33 -8.21
C LEU A 26 -6.17 6.59 -6.70
N ALA A 27 -6.07 5.55 -5.88
CA ALA A 27 -5.98 5.70 -4.44
C ALA A 27 -4.71 6.46 -4.04
N ASP A 28 -3.56 6.13 -4.63
CA ASP A 28 -2.30 6.84 -4.39
C ASP A 28 -2.38 8.31 -4.82
N ALA A 29 -2.96 8.58 -6.00
CA ALA A 29 -3.17 9.95 -6.48
C ALA A 29 -4.04 10.77 -5.53
N LEU A 30 -5.14 10.19 -5.01
CA LEU A 30 -6.00 10.84 -4.02
C LEU A 30 -5.25 11.13 -2.71
N VAL A 31 -4.44 10.19 -2.23
CA VAL A 31 -3.62 10.40 -1.02
C VAL A 31 -2.60 11.52 -1.23
N ILE A 32 -1.94 11.55 -2.38
CA ILE A 32 -0.97 12.60 -2.71
C ILE A 32 -1.66 13.96 -2.82
N LEU A 33 -2.79 14.04 -3.53
CA LEU A 33 -3.56 15.29 -3.65
C LEU A 33 -4.05 15.80 -2.29
N THR A 34 -4.57 14.92 -1.44
CA THR A 34 -4.98 15.31 -0.08
C THR A 34 -3.78 15.77 0.76
N ALA A 35 -2.62 15.14 0.61
CA ALA A 35 -1.39 15.56 1.29
C ALA A 35 -0.92 16.95 0.83
N ILE A 36 -1.00 17.24 -0.46
CA ILE A 36 -0.70 18.56 -1.02
C ILE A 36 -1.67 19.59 -0.46
N LEU A 37 -2.98 19.32 -0.48
CA LEU A 37 -3.98 20.22 0.09
C LEU A 37 -3.76 20.49 1.59
N LEU A 38 -3.40 19.45 2.35
CA LEU A 38 -3.05 19.61 3.78
C LEU A 38 -1.81 20.47 3.96
N ALA A 39 -0.79 20.30 3.12
CA ALA A 39 0.42 21.12 3.17
C ALA A 39 0.11 22.60 2.92
N PHE A 40 -0.79 22.89 1.98
CA PHE A 40 -1.30 24.24 1.75
C PHE A 40 -2.09 24.75 2.95
N ALA A 41 -2.99 23.95 3.50
CA ALA A 41 -3.82 24.31 4.63
C ALA A 41 -2.99 24.69 5.87
N VAL A 42 -1.89 24.02 6.07
CA VAL A 42 -0.97 24.30 7.19
C VAL A 42 -0.16 25.59 6.96
N ARG A 43 0.13 25.91 5.70
CA ARG A 43 1.03 27.03 5.35
C ARG A 43 0.32 28.35 5.18
N PHE A 44 -0.88 28.36 4.61
CA PHE A 44 -1.59 29.56 4.19
C PHE A 44 -2.88 29.78 4.97
N ASN A 45 -3.17 31.04 5.29
CA ASN A 45 -4.46 31.44 5.85
C ASN A 45 -5.56 31.37 4.76
N PRO A 46 -6.84 31.18 5.14
CA PRO A 46 -7.96 31.08 4.18
C PRO A 46 -8.05 32.25 3.19
N ASP A 47 -7.71 33.46 3.62
CA ASP A 47 -7.78 34.67 2.80
C ASP A 47 -6.74 34.67 1.66
N GLN A 48 -5.62 33.99 1.85
CA GLN A 48 -4.54 33.88 0.85
C GLN A 48 -4.83 32.77 -0.18
N TRP A 49 -5.67 31.79 0.17
CA TRP A 49 -6.03 30.69 -0.73
C TRP A 49 -6.69 31.14 -2.01
N ILE A 50 -7.59 32.15 -1.91
CA ILE A 50 -8.39 32.61 -3.04
C ILE A 50 -7.52 33.32 -4.10
N GLN A 51 -6.46 34.01 -3.63
CA GLN A 51 -5.58 34.78 -4.51
C GLN A 51 -4.53 33.91 -5.23
N GLU A 52 -4.12 32.81 -4.61
CA GLU A 52 -3.01 31.99 -5.07
C GLU A 52 -3.43 30.63 -5.64
N ILE A 53 -4.76 30.35 -5.67
CA ILE A 53 -5.30 29.01 -5.95
C ILE A 53 -4.93 28.50 -7.35
N GLU A 54 -4.86 29.36 -8.35
CA GLU A 54 -4.53 28.99 -9.72
C GLU A 54 -3.08 28.48 -9.85
N HIS A 55 -2.12 29.25 -9.33
CA HIS A 55 -0.70 28.87 -9.34
C HIS A 55 -0.47 27.57 -8.56
N PHE A 56 -1.08 27.46 -7.40
CA PHE A 56 -0.95 26.28 -6.56
C PHE A 56 -1.62 25.04 -7.14
N PHE A 57 -2.73 25.21 -7.88
CA PHE A 57 -3.37 24.09 -8.54
C PHE A 57 -2.48 23.47 -9.63
N PHE A 58 -1.87 24.29 -10.48
CA PHE A 58 -0.93 23.80 -11.49
C PHE A 58 0.32 23.18 -10.86
N GLY A 59 0.93 23.84 -9.89
CA GLY A 59 2.10 23.31 -9.16
C GLY A 59 1.79 22.00 -8.45
N GLY A 60 0.62 21.89 -7.81
CA GLY A 60 0.15 20.67 -7.16
C GLY A 60 -0.08 19.51 -8.12
N LEU A 61 -0.64 19.76 -9.33
CA LEU A 61 -0.82 18.74 -10.36
C LEU A 61 0.52 18.25 -10.90
N TRP A 62 1.48 19.14 -11.14
CA TRP A 62 2.83 18.76 -11.57
C TRP A 62 3.52 17.92 -10.49
N LEU A 63 3.48 18.36 -9.24
CA LEU A 63 4.05 17.61 -8.12
C LEU A 63 3.41 16.21 -7.99
N CYS A 64 2.08 16.13 -8.09
CA CYS A 64 1.37 14.84 -8.07
C CYS A 64 1.85 13.93 -9.21
N SER A 65 2.00 14.47 -10.42
CA SER A 65 2.49 13.72 -11.59
C SER A 65 3.91 13.20 -11.40
N PHE A 66 4.84 14.03 -10.91
CA PHE A 66 6.20 13.63 -10.58
C PHE A 66 6.24 12.54 -9.52
N MET A 67 5.43 12.66 -8.48
CA MET A 67 5.33 11.64 -7.43
C MET A 67 4.78 10.32 -7.97
N MET A 68 3.73 10.34 -8.79
CA MET A 68 3.14 9.14 -9.38
C MET A 68 4.13 8.40 -10.30
N VAL A 69 4.84 9.14 -11.15
CA VAL A 69 5.89 8.58 -12.03
C VAL A 69 7.02 7.98 -11.18
N SER A 70 7.48 8.69 -10.18
CA SER A 70 8.55 8.25 -9.30
C SER A 70 8.19 6.99 -8.51
N LEU A 71 6.96 6.90 -7.96
CA LEU A 71 6.45 5.70 -7.28
C LEU A 71 6.37 4.51 -8.23
N SER A 72 6.00 4.75 -9.50
CA SER A 72 5.96 3.71 -10.53
C SER A 72 7.36 3.17 -10.86
N ILE A 73 8.34 4.05 -10.99
CA ILE A 73 9.75 3.70 -11.24
C ILE A 73 10.34 2.96 -10.04
N SER A 74 9.98 3.36 -8.80
CA SER A 74 10.43 2.71 -7.56
C SER A 74 9.93 1.27 -7.39
N GLY A 75 9.10 0.77 -8.32
CA GLY A 75 8.64 -0.60 -8.36
C GLY A 75 7.48 -0.90 -7.39
N LEU A 76 6.84 0.14 -6.86
CA LEU A 76 5.75 0.00 -5.88
C LEU A 76 4.53 -0.78 -6.42
N TYR A 77 4.33 -0.77 -7.74
CA TYR A 77 3.22 -1.46 -8.43
C TYR A 77 3.60 -2.83 -9.00
N ARG A 78 4.84 -3.30 -8.77
CA ARG A 78 5.24 -4.65 -9.18
C ARG A 78 4.63 -5.68 -8.22
N PRO A 79 4.08 -6.79 -8.74
CA PRO A 79 3.43 -7.81 -7.92
C PRO A 79 4.46 -8.69 -7.19
N VAL A 80 5.19 -8.14 -6.22
CA VAL A 80 6.09 -8.92 -5.36
C VAL A 80 5.35 -9.22 -4.05
N LEU A 81 4.54 -10.28 -4.07
CA LEU A 81 3.62 -10.65 -2.97
C LEU A 81 4.29 -11.35 -1.79
N ARG A 82 5.57 -11.70 -1.82
CA ARG A 82 6.15 -12.61 -0.82
C ARG A 82 6.90 -11.98 0.35
N HIS A 83 7.45 -10.76 0.20
CA HIS A 83 8.31 -10.17 1.25
C HIS A 83 7.97 -8.70 1.59
N ALA A 84 6.70 -8.34 1.55
CA ALA A 84 6.19 -6.97 1.54
C ALA A 84 6.20 -6.24 2.90
N GLY A 85 7.23 -6.38 3.71
CA GLY A 85 7.34 -5.66 4.99
C GLY A 85 8.17 -4.38 4.85
N THR A 86 9.45 -4.51 5.04
CA THR A 86 10.44 -3.42 5.05
C THR A 86 10.74 -2.90 3.64
N GLU A 87 10.68 -3.76 2.62
CA GLU A 87 10.91 -3.37 1.22
C GLU A 87 9.89 -2.35 0.71
N MET A 88 8.60 -2.51 1.06
CA MET A 88 7.55 -1.58 0.66
C MET A 88 7.78 -0.17 1.26
N MET A 89 8.22 -0.10 2.51
CA MET A 89 8.55 1.18 3.15
C MET A 89 9.70 1.88 2.43
N GLY A 90 10.73 1.12 2.05
CA GLY A 90 11.87 1.63 1.25
C GLY A 90 11.45 2.11 -0.14
N GLN A 91 10.52 1.40 -0.81
CA GLN A 91 10.02 1.80 -2.13
C GLN A 91 9.20 3.10 -2.07
N VAL A 92 8.32 3.24 -1.06
CA VAL A 92 7.54 4.46 -0.85
C VAL A 92 8.47 5.63 -0.53
N LEU A 93 9.47 5.43 0.34
CA LEU A 93 10.44 6.47 0.70
C LEU A 93 11.26 6.92 -0.51
N ARG A 94 11.81 5.99 -1.28
CA ARG A 94 12.56 6.31 -2.51
C ARG A 94 11.67 7.04 -3.52
N GLY A 95 10.44 6.56 -3.71
CA GLY A 95 9.46 7.19 -4.60
C GLY A 95 9.15 8.62 -4.18
N ALA A 96 8.90 8.86 -2.90
CA ALA A 96 8.65 10.20 -2.38
C ALA A 96 9.86 11.13 -2.55
N LEU A 97 11.07 10.66 -2.20
CA LEU A 97 12.29 11.46 -2.35
C LEU A 97 12.60 11.79 -3.81
N LEU A 98 12.49 10.81 -4.72
CA LEU A 98 12.70 11.04 -6.15
C LEU A 98 11.63 11.94 -6.76
N GLY A 99 10.37 11.82 -6.33
CA GLY A 99 9.28 12.66 -6.81
C GLY A 99 9.45 14.11 -6.40
N ILE A 100 9.75 14.36 -5.12
CA ILE A 100 10.02 15.71 -4.59
C ILE A 100 11.29 16.29 -5.22
N GLY A 101 12.38 15.50 -5.27
CA GLY A 101 13.63 15.94 -5.85
C GLY A 101 13.52 16.25 -7.34
N GLY A 102 12.81 15.41 -8.10
CA GLY A 102 12.56 15.65 -9.52
C GLY A 102 11.73 16.89 -9.76
N PHE A 103 10.66 17.10 -8.96
CA PHE A 103 9.88 18.34 -9.03
C PHE A 103 10.70 19.57 -8.62
N ALA A 104 11.50 19.48 -7.54
CA ALA A 104 12.33 20.59 -7.10
C ALA A 104 13.36 21.01 -8.18
N VAL A 105 13.94 20.04 -8.88
CA VAL A 105 14.84 20.33 -10.01
C VAL A 105 14.06 20.98 -11.17
N PHE A 106 12.87 20.48 -11.48
CA PHE A 106 12.01 21.06 -12.51
C PHE A 106 11.63 22.51 -12.17
N ASP A 107 11.23 22.77 -10.91
CA ASP A 107 10.85 24.10 -10.41
C ASP A 107 12.02 25.13 -10.44
N MET A 108 13.27 24.64 -10.44
CA MET A 108 14.45 25.52 -10.58
C MET A 108 14.66 26.07 -12.01
N PHE A 109 14.04 25.43 -13.01
CA PHE A 109 14.11 25.91 -14.40
C PHE A 109 12.98 26.86 -14.76
N ASP A 110 12.02 27.07 -13.85
CA ASP A 110 10.93 28.03 -14.01
C ASP A 110 11.32 29.36 -13.33
N ASP A 111 11.17 30.48 -14.04
CA ASP A 111 11.49 31.81 -13.50
C ASP A 111 10.58 32.20 -12.32
N GLN A 112 9.42 31.58 -12.22
CA GLN A 112 8.48 31.74 -11.10
C GLN A 112 8.30 30.40 -10.40
N ALA A 113 8.83 30.28 -9.17
CA ALA A 113 8.65 29.09 -8.36
C ALA A 113 7.17 28.72 -8.24
N LEU A 114 6.78 27.57 -8.78
CA LEU A 114 5.39 27.08 -8.78
C LEU A 114 4.90 26.75 -7.37
N LEU A 115 5.81 26.30 -6.49
CA LEU A 115 5.46 25.95 -5.12
C LEU A 115 6.49 26.45 -4.11
N PRO A 116 6.05 27.03 -2.97
CA PRO A 116 6.95 27.36 -1.88
C PRO A 116 7.67 26.12 -1.34
N ARG A 117 8.97 26.23 -1.09
CA ARG A 117 9.81 25.11 -0.60
C ARG A 117 9.25 24.44 0.66
N SER A 118 8.61 25.21 1.56
CA SER A 118 7.97 24.66 2.75
C SER A 118 6.78 23.78 2.43
N VAL A 119 5.97 24.12 1.42
CA VAL A 119 4.86 23.31 0.94
C VAL A 119 5.38 22.03 0.28
N LEU A 120 6.47 22.12 -0.47
CA LEU A 120 7.09 20.97 -1.12
C LEU A 120 7.55 19.92 -0.09
N ILE A 121 8.24 20.34 0.97
CA ILE A 121 8.70 19.45 2.05
C ILE A 121 7.50 18.89 2.84
N ALA A 122 6.54 19.72 3.19
CA ALA A 122 5.35 19.30 3.93
C ALA A 122 4.50 18.32 3.13
N SER A 123 4.25 18.59 1.84
CA SER A 123 3.49 17.70 0.95
C SER A 123 4.17 16.34 0.78
N GLY A 124 5.49 16.32 0.67
CA GLY A 124 6.27 15.08 0.61
C GLY A 124 6.15 14.27 1.89
N THR A 125 6.27 14.91 3.03
CA THR A 125 6.14 14.25 4.33
C THR A 125 4.73 13.69 4.53
N PHE A 126 3.69 14.48 4.24
CA PHE A 126 2.30 14.02 4.35
C PHE A 126 1.97 12.93 3.34
N SER A 127 2.49 13.00 2.11
CA SER A 127 2.33 11.95 1.12
C SER A 127 2.99 10.65 1.56
N PHE A 128 4.21 10.70 2.07
CA PHE A 128 4.91 9.53 2.59
C PHE A 128 4.13 8.87 3.73
N LEU A 129 3.72 9.66 4.74
CA LEU A 129 2.94 9.16 5.88
C LEU A 129 1.57 8.63 5.44
N GLY A 130 0.88 9.32 4.56
CA GLY A 130 -0.42 8.91 4.03
C GLY A 130 -0.34 7.61 3.24
N LEU A 131 0.59 7.51 2.28
CA LEU A 131 0.82 6.31 1.48
C LEU A 131 1.20 5.11 2.33
N LEU A 132 2.03 5.30 3.34
CA LEU A 132 2.44 4.24 4.24
C LEU A 132 1.27 3.80 5.13
N SER A 133 0.56 4.75 5.74
CA SER A 133 -0.53 4.49 6.68
C SER A 133 -1.67 3.70 6.05
N TYR A 134 -2.20 4.14 4.89
CA TYR A 134 -3.31 3.44 4.27
C TYR A 134 -2.92 2.04 3.78
N ARG A 135 -1.71 1.85 3.29
CA ARG A 135 -1.21 0.54 2.84
C ARG A 135 -1.01 -0.42 4.01
N LEU A 136 -0.47 0.05 5.12
CA LEU A 136 -0.37 -0.74 6.35
C LEU A 136 -1.75 -1.09 6.90
N MET A 137 -2.70 -0.15 6.86
CA MET A 137 -4.08 -0.38 7.28
C MET A 137 -4.77 -1.45 6.44
N ILE A 138 -4.69 -1.36 5.11
CA ILE A 138 -5.25 -2.39 4.21
C ILE A 138 -4.62 -3.75 4.51
N ARG A 139 -3.31 -3.80 4.67
CA ARG A 139 -2.59 -5.04 4.99
C ARG A 139 -3.03 -5.61 6.34
N TRP A 140 -3.19 -4.78 7.35
CA TRP A 140 -3.65 -5.19 8.68
C TRP A 140 -5.07 -5.77 8.60
N VAL A 141 -6.00 -5.07 7.95
CA VAL A 141 -7.39 -5.51 7.74
C VAL A 141 -7.41 -6.86 7.01
N LEU A 142 -6.67 -6.99 5.92
CA LEU A 142 -6.61 -8.25 5.16
C LEU A 142 -6.03 -9.39 6.01
N ARG A 143 -4.98 -9.11 6.81
CA ARG A 143 -4.37 -10.13 7.67
C ARG A 143 -5.36 -10.62 8.74
N VAL A 144 -6.03 -9.70 9.44
CA VAL A 144 -7.01 -10.04 10.47
C VAL A 144 -8.15 -10.86 9.89
N HIS A 145 -8.77 -10.41 8.80
CA HIS A 145 -9.94 -11.09 8.23
C HIS A 145 -9.59 -12.38 7.48
N LEU A 146 -8.42 -12.48 6.86
CA LEU A 146 -7.99 -13.73 6.24
C LEU A 146 -7.62 -14.78 7.29
N VAL A 147 -7.09 -14.38 8.43
CA VAL A 147 -6.78 -15.31 9.53
C VAL A 147 -8.05 -15.76 10.23
N GLU A 148 -9.00 -14.85 10.50
CA GLU A 148 -10.28 -15.21 11.14
C GLU A 148 -11.16 -16.06 10.21
N GLY A 149 -11.24 -15.73 8.91
CA GLY A 149 -11.97 -16.54 7.93
C GLY A 149 -11.33 -17.92 7.70
N ARG A 150 -10.03 -18.04 7.90
CA ARG A 150 -9.27 -19.28 7.79
C ARG A 150 -9.38 -20.16 9.03
N ASN A 151 -9.55 -19.58 10.22
CA ASN A 151 -9.78 -20.36 11.45
C ASN A 151 -11.11 -21.12 11.41
N ASN A 152 -12.11 -20.62 10.68
CA ASN A 152 -13.39 -21.32 10.48
C ASN A 152 -13.36 -22.39 9.38
N ALA A 153 -12.30 -22.49 8.60
CA ALA A 153 -12.15 -23.44 7.49
C ALA A 153 -10.83 -24.22 7.56
N LYS A 154 -10.45 -24.67 8.79
CA LYS A 154 -9.34 -25.61 8.93
C LYS A 154 -9.69 -26.88 8.18
N GLN A 155 -8.87 -27.23 7.18
CA GLN A 155 -9.03 -28.50 6.50
C GLN A 155 -8.52 -29.62 7.40
N ASN A 156 -9.39 -30.57 7.71
CA ASN A 156 -9.01 -31.78 8.41
C ASN A 156 -8.14 -32.64 7.48
N VAL A 157 -6.94 -32.96 7.93
CA VAL A 157 -5.97 -33.76 7.17
C VAL A 157 -5.63 -34.98 8.00
N VAL A 158 -5.57 -36.15 7.33
CA VAL A 158 -5.08 -37.39 7.89
C VAL A 158 -3.68 -37.65 7.31
N ILE A 159 -2.70 -37.95 8.16
CA ILE A 159 -1.34 -38.26 7.75
C ILE A 159 -1.25 -39.79 7.62
N TYR A 160 -0.83 -40.28 6.45
CA TYR A 160 -0.54 -41.67 6.21
C TYR A 160 0.96 -41.94 6.48
N GLY A 161 1.24 -42.82 7.43
CA GLY A 161 2.55 -43.15 7.95
C GLY A 161 2.84 -42.42 9.28
N ALA A 162 2.97 -43.20 10.38
CA ALA A 162 3.29 -42.68 11.70
C ALA A 162 4.80 -42.62 12.01
N GLY A 163 5.65 -42.91 11.01
CA GLY A 163 7.10 -42.88 11.14
C GLY A 163 7.67 -41.45 11.25
N LEU A 164 9.00 -41.34 11.26
CA LEU A 164 9.73 -40.07 11.38
C LEU A 164 9.31 -39.03 10.34
N ALA A 165 9.02 -39.45 9.10
CA ALA A 165 8.53 -38.56 8.04
C ALA A 165 7.15 -37.99 8.37
N GLY A 166 6.23 -38.80 8.92
CA GLY A 166 4.91 -38.36 9.38
C GLY A 166 5.00 -37.35 10.52
N LEU A 167 5.92 -37.53 11.46
CA LEU A 167 6.17 -36.58 12.56
C LEU A 167 6.73 -35.25 12.04
N GLN A 168 7.65 -35.28 11.07
CA GLN A 168 8.17 -34.05 10.46
C GLN A 168 7.08 -33.29 9.68
N LEU A 169 6.21 -34.03 8.96
CA LEU A 169 5.07 -33.46 8.26
C LEU A 169 4.07 -32.84 9.26
N LEU A 170 3.79 -33.50 10.38
CA LEU A 170 2.97 -32.96 11.47
C LEU A 170 3.53 -31.63 11.99
N ALA A 171 4.86 -31.57 12.23
CA ALA A 171 5.51 -30.37 12.72
C ALA A 171 5.38 -29.21 11.71
N SER A 172 5.55 -29.47 10.43
CA SER A 172 5.38 -28.48 9.37
C SER A 172 3.92 -28.02 9.18
N LEU A 173 2.96 -28.93 9.29
CA LEU A 173 1.53 -28.64 9.20
C LEU A 173 1.02 -27.86 10.41
N ARG A 174 1.55 -28.10 11.61
CA ARG A 174 1.24 -27.33 12.83
C ARG A 174 1.68 -25.88 12.73
N GLN A 175 2.76 -25.59 12.02
CA GLN A 175 3.16 -24.21 11.72
C GLN A 175 2.23 -23.52 10.71
N ASN A 176 1.48 -24.29 9.94
CA ASN A 176 0.54 -23.78 8.95
C ASN A 176 -0.89 -23.81 9.52
N SER A 177 -1.44 -22.65 9.84
CA SER A 177 -2.78 -22.50 10.44
C SER A 177 -3.95 -23.00 9.56
N LEU A 178 -3.66 -23.48 8.33
CA LEU A 178 -4.67 -23.97 7.36
C LEU A 178 -5.14 -25.40 7.63
N TYR A 179 -4.29 -26.22 8.22
CA TYR A 179 -4.51 -27.65 8.34
C TYR A 179 -4.64 -28.05 9.79
N GLN A 180 -5.61 -28.92 10.07
CA GLN A 180 -5.75 -29.59 11.37
C GLN A 180 -5.58 -31.07 11.14
N VAL A 181 -4.48 -31.62 11.67
CA VAL A 181 -4.25 -33.06 11.64
C VAL A 181 -5.19 -33.73 12.65
N VAL A 182 -6.08 -34.60 12.15
CA VAL A 182 -7.12 -35.28 12.92
C VAL A 182 -6.67 -36.67 13.33
N ALA A 183 -5.91 -37.37 12.47
CA ALA A 183 -5.48 -38.74 12.71
C ALA A 183 -4.22 -39.10 11.93
N PHE A 184 -3.53 -40.13 12.38
CA PHE A 184 -2.53 -40.85 11.62
C PHE A 184 -3.13 -42.21 11.19
N LEU A 185 -2.80 -42.64 9.98
CA LEU A 185 -3.06 -43.97 9.47
C LEU A 185 -1.71 -44.61 9.21
N ASP A 186 -1.50 -45.85 9.70
CA ASP A 186 -0.29 -46.62 9.45
C ASP A 186 -0.67 -48.05 9.13
N ASP A 187 0.09 -48.68 8.25
CA ASP A 187 -0.12 -50.10 7.87
C ASP A 187 0.55 -51.07 8.86
N ASP A 188 1.53 -50.58 9.65
CA ASP A 188 2.20 -51.39 10.66
C ASP A 188 1.43 -51.27 12.00
N LEU A 189 0.75 -52.34 12.34
CA LEU A 189 0.20 -52.65 13.67
C LEU A 189 1.25 -53.37 14.51
#